data_81ace94c21a0291a54278c3356b05030
#
_entry.id   81ace94c21a0291a54278c3356b05030
#
_cell.length_a   1.000
_cell.length_b   1.000
_cell.length_c   1.000
_cell.angle_alpha   90.00
_cell.angle_beta   90.00
_cell.angle_gamma   90.00
#
_symmetry.space_group_name_H-M   'P 1'
#
loop_
_entity.id
_entity.type
_entity.pdbx_description
1 polymer ?
#
loop_
_entity_poly.entity_id
_entity_poly.type
_entity_poly.pdbx_seq_one_letter_code
_entity_poly.pdbx_strand_id
1 'polypeptide(L)'
;MKTINTSFRQMVAAVPADIKREVDLEFAISNRIYELMTKRGLSKVEFAQALGKRPSEVTKWLSGQHNFTLRTISLLSAFFGEELIAVKAN
;
A
#
# COMPACT_ATOMS: atom_id res chain seq x y z
N MET A 1 -14.81 27.51 -15.86
CA MET A 1 -13.69 26.61 -16.23
C MET A 1 -12.45 26.92 -15.42
N LYS A 2 -11.89 28.10 -15.61
CA LYS A 2 -10.67 28.50 -14.90
C LYS A 2 -10.85 28.52 -13.39
N THR A 3 -12.00 28.99 -12.92
CA THR A 3 -12.29 29.06 -11.48
C THR A 3 -12.29 27.69 -10.83
N ILE A 4 -12.89 26.69 -11.48
CA ILE A 4 -12.94 25.33 -10.98
C ILE A 4 -11.53 24.76 -10.89
N ASN A 5 -10.73 24.93 -11.94
CA ASN A 5 -9.35 24.43 -11.96
C ASN A 5 -8.48 25.08 -10.88
N THR A 6 -8.68 26.38 -10.68
CA THR A 6 -7.94 27.11 -9.65
C THR A 6 -8.30 26.59 -8.25
N SER A 7 -9.60 26.40 -7.97
CA SER A 7 -10.04 25.87 -6.69
C SER A 7 -9.48 24.47 -6.45
N PHE A 8 -9.51 23.63 -7.46
CA PHE A 8 -8.97 22.27 -7.35
C PHE A 8 -7.47 22.30 -7.04
N ARG A 9 -6.72 23.15 -7.75
CA ARG A 9 -5.29 23.29 -7.49
C ARG A 9 -4.99 23.80 -6.09
N GLN A 10 -5.78 24.74 -5.58
CA GLN A 10 -5.63 25.23 -4.22
C GLN A 10 -5.88 24.14 -3.21
N MET A 11 -6.89 23.31 -3.42
CA MET A 11 -7.19 22.19 -2.54
C MET A 11 -6.03 21.19 -2.52
N VAL A 12 -5.51 20.84 -3.69
CA VAL A 12 -4.38 19.91 -3.79
C VAL A 12 -3.14 20.50 -3.15
N ALA A 13 -2.88 21.79 -3.41
CA ALA A 13 -1.70 22.46 -2.85
C ALA A 13 -1.79 22.63 -1.33
N ALA A 14 -3.02 22.60 -0.77
CA ALA A 14 -3.22 22.73 0.66
C ALA A 14 -2.96 21.42 1.43
N VAL A 15 -2.83 20.29 0.73
CA VAL A 15 -2.53 19.00 1.39
C VAL A 15 -1.08 19.03 1.86
N PRO A 16 -0.84 18.80 3.17
CA PRO A 16 0.53 18.77 3.67
C PRO A 16 1.39 17.71 2.98
N ALA A 17 2.65 18.00 2.80
CA ALA A 17 3.58 17.12 2.09
C ALA A 17 3.71 15.76 2.76
N ASP A 18 3.68 15.71 4.09
CA ASP A 18 3.78 14.45 4.83
C ASP A 18 2.56 13.57 4.61
N ILE A 19 1.37 14.17 4.54
CA ILE A 19 0.14 13.44 4.25
C ILE A 19 0.19 12.86 2.83
N LYS A 20 0.64 13.66 1.87
CA LYS A 20 0.78 13.21 0.49
C LYS A 20 1.73 12.03 0.39
N ARG A 21 2.85 12.10 1.09
CA ARG A 21 3.83 11.00 1.08
C ARG A 21 3.26 9.73 1.72
N GLU A 22 2.49 9.87 2.78
CA GLU A 22 1.83 8.72 3.41
C GLU A 22 0.87 8.04 2.44
N VAL A 23 0.03 8.82 1.76
CA VAL A 23 -0.91 8.29 0.77
C VAL A 23 -0.17 7.60 -0.37
N ASP A 24 0.89 8.22 -0.88
CA ASP A 24 1.69 7.64 -1.97
C ASP A 24 2.32 6.30 -1.53
N LEU A 25 2.81 6.22 -0.29
CA LEU A 25 3.38 4.99 0.25
C LEU A 25 2.34 3.90 0.41
N GLU A 26 1.15 4.25 0.90
CA GLU A 26 0.06 3.29 1.05
C GLU A 26 -0.29 2.65 -0.29
N PHE A 27 -0.40 3.46 -1.34
CA PHE A 27 -0.65 2.96 -2.68
C PHE A 27 0.50 2.09 -3.18
N ALA A 28 1.74 2.55 -3.00
CA ALA A 28 2.91 1.82 -3.47
C ALA A 28 3.01 0.44 -2.82
N ILE A 29 2.79 0.36 -1.51
CA ILE A 29 2.85 -0.90 -0.78
C ILE A 29 1.72 -1.83 -1.23
N SER A 30 0.50 -1.32 -1.35
CA SER A 30 -0.64 -2.12 -1.83
C SER A 30 -0.39 -2.68 -3.22
N ASN A 31 0.12 -1.87 -4.12
CA ASN A 31 0.43 -2.29 -5.48
C ASN A 31 1.51 -3.37 -5.50
N ARG A 32 2.52 -3.23 -4.66
CA ARG A 32 3.59 -4.22 -4.58
C ARG A 32 3.07 -5.55 -4.06
N ILE A 33 2.22 -5.52 -3.03
CA ILE A 33 1.59 -6.74 -2.50
C ILE A 33 0.78 -7.42 -3.60
N TYR A 34 0.00 -6.66 -4.34
CA TYR A 34 -0.81 -7.20 -5.42
C TYR A 34 0.06 -7.86 -6.50
N GLU A 35 1.13 -7.20 -6.90
CA GLU A 35 2.06 -7.77 -7.88
C GLU A 35 2.65 -9.09 -7.42
N LEU A 36 3.14 -9.13 -6.18
CA LEU A 36 3.80 -10.32 -5.65
C LEU A 36 2.80 -11.46 -5.45
N MET A 37 1.60 -11.14 -4.97
CA MET A 37 0.54 -12.12 -4.79
C MET A 37 0.13 -12.74 -6.13
N THR A 38 -0.07 -11.88 -7.13
CA THR A 38 -0.47 -12.29 -8.47
C THR A 38 0.62 -13.11 -9.15
N LYS A 39 1.87 -12.70 -8.99
CA LYS A 39 3.02 -13.39 -9.56
C LYS A 39 3.12 -14.82 -9.04
N ARG A 40 2.70 -15.06 -7.80
CA ARG A 40 2.66 -16.39 -7.20
C ARG A 40 1.36 -17.13 -7.48
N GLY A 41 0.43 -16.52 -8.19
CA GLY A 41 -0.86 -17.13 -8.51
C GLY A 41 -1.74 -17.31 -7.30
N LEU A 42 -1.60 -16.49 -6.28
CA LEU A 42 -2.40 -16.62 -5.05
C LEU A 42 -3.66 -15.77 -5.13
N SER A 43 -4.80 -16.38 -4.78
CA SER A 43 -6.03 -15.64 -4.54
C SER A 43 -5.95 -14.98 -3.16
N LYS A 44 -6.88 -14.06 -2.87
CA LYS A 44 -6.97 -13.44 -1.53
C LYS A 44 -7.11 -14.49 -0.44
N VAL A 45 -7.96 -15.50 -0.67
CA VAL A 45 -8.23 -16.55 0.30
C VAL A 45 -6.96 -17.38 0.54
N GLU A 46 -6.30 -17.78 -0.53
CA GLU A 46 -5.07 -18.57 -0.44
C GLU A 46 -3.96 -17.80 0.26
N PHE A 47 -3.82 -16.51 -0.08
CA PHE A 47 -2.83 -15.64 0.53
C PHE A 47 -3.10 -15.50 2.02
N ALA A 48 -4.35 -15.23 2.39
CA ALA A 48 -4.73 -15.11 3.79
C ALA A 48 -4.45 -16.42 4.56
N GLN A 49 -4.81 -17.57 3.98
CA GLN A 49 -4.57 -18.86 4.60
C GLN A 49 -3.09 -19.11 4.83
N ALA A 50 -2.26 -18.80 3.83
CA ALA A 50 -0.82 -19.00 3.94
C ALA A 50 -0.19 -18.19 5.07
N LEU A 51 -0.77 -17.03 5.38
CA LEU A 51 -0.27 -16.14 6.43
C LEU A 51 -0.96 -16.33 7.77
N GLY A 52 -2.00 -17.16 7.84
CA GLY A 52 -2.81 -17.30 9.05
C GLY A 52 -3.63 -16.06 9.34
N LYS A 53 -4.04 -15.35 8.30
CA LYS A 53 -4.81 -14.11 8.40
C LYS A 53 -6.19 -14.29 7.78
N ARG A 54 -7.08 -13.32 8.00
CA ARG A 54 -8.43 -13.33 7.42
C ARG A 54 -8.42 -12.70 6.03
N PRO A 55 -9.27 -13.18 5.11
CA PRO A 55 -9.36 -12.54 3.78
C PRO A 55 -9.72 -11.06 3.86
N SER A 56 -10.47 -10.63 4.88
CA SER A 56 -10.81 -9.23 5.07
C SER A 56 -9.56 -8.36 5.34
N GLU A 57 -8.55 -8.92 5.98
CA GLU A 57 -7.28 -8.21 6.19
C GLU A 57 -6.54 -8.02 4.86
N VAL A 58 -6.52 -9.06 4.03
CA VAL A 58 -5.92 -8.96 2.70
C VAL A 58 -6.63 -7.90 1.87
N THR A 59 -7.96 -7.84 1.95
CA THR A 59 -8.73 -6.80 1.26
C THR A 59 -8.29 -5.40 1.69
N LYS A 60 -8.06 -5.19 2.98
CA LYS A 60 -7.55 -3.90 3.48
C LYS A 60 -6.16 -3.60 2.91
N TRP A 61 -5.27 -4.58 2.89
CA TRP A 61 -3.91 -4.40 2.35
C TRP A 61 -3.92 -4.02 0.88
N LEU A 62 -4.91 -4.50 0.12
CA LEU A 62 -5.00 -4.23 -1.32
C LEU A 62 -5.82 -2.99 -1.65
N SER A 63 -6.36 -2.31 -0.64
CA SER A 63 -7.25 -1.16 -0.85
C SER A 63 -6.52 0.09 -1.37
N GLY A 64 -5.22 0.17 -1.15
CA GLY A 64 -4.45 1.37 -1.45
C GLY A 64 -4.56 2.45 -0.39
N GLN A 65 -5.33 2.21 0.67
CA GLN A 65 -5.60 3.21 1.73
C GLN A 65 -5.32 2.68 3.13
N HIS A 66 -4.55 1.61 3.24
CA HIS A 66 -4.24 0.99 4.51
C HIS A 66 -2.92 1.53 5.07
N ASN A 67 -2.93 1.89 6.35
CA ASN A 67 -1.72 2.30 7.05
C ASN A 67 -1.07 1.06 7.65
N PHE A 68 -0.02 0.59 7.00
CA PHE A 68 0.68 -0.64 7.38
C PHE A 68 1.57 -0.41 8.59
N THR A 69 1.56 -1.38 9.52
CA THR A 69 2.54 -1.37 10.60
C THR A 69 3.84 -2.00 10.10
N LEU A 70 4.93 -1.68 10.78
CA LEU A 70 6.21 -2.31 10.47
C LEU A 70 6.14 -3.82 10.63
N ARG A 71 5.38 -4.30 11.60
CA ARG A 71 5.20 -5.74 11.80
C ARG A 71 4.57 -6.40 10.58
N THR A 72 3.53 -5.81 10.04
CA THR A 72 2.87 -6.33 8.83
C THR A 72 3.79 -6.28 7.62
N ILE A 73 4.51 -5.18 7.44
CA ILE A 73 5.46 -5.04 6.35
C ILE A 73 6.55 -6.11 6.46
N SER A 74 7.05 -6.35 7.66
CA SER A 74 8.07 -7.38 7.90
C SER A 74 7.55 -8.78 7.62
N LEU A 75 6.32 -9.06 8.05
CA LEU A 75 5.67 -10.35 7.80
C LEU A 75 5.54 -10.61 6.30
N LEU A 76 5.06 -9.64 5.56
CA LEU A 76 4.85 -9.78 4.13
C LEU A 76 6.16 -9.86 3.36
N SER A 77 7.15 -9.05 3.74
CA SER A 77 8.47 -9.11 3.13
C SER A 77 9.11 -10.49 3.33
N ALA A 78 9.00 -11.04 4.53
CA ALA A 78 9.51 -12.37 4.83
C ALA A 78 8.78 -13.45 4.02
N PHE A 79 7.45 -13.32 3.93
CA PHE A 79 6.64 -14.28 3.19
C PHE A 79 7.01 -14.31 1.71
N PHE A 80 7.16 -13.16 1.09
CA PHE A 80 7.51 -13.07 -0.33
C PHE A 80 9.01 -13.23 -0.61
N GLY A 81 9.85 -13.11 0.43
CA GLY A 81 11.28 -13.13 0.24
C GLY A 81 11.81 -11.89 -0.47
N GLU A 82 11.07 -10.80 -0.45
CA GLU A 82 11.44 -9.55 -1.10
C GLU A 82 10.99 -8.38 -0.23
N GLU A 83 11.76 -7.30 -0.24
CA GLU A 83 11.41 -6.12 0.51
C GLU A 83 10.21 -5.41 -0.13
N LEU A 84 9.18 -5.12 0.68
CA LEU A 84 8.07 -4.30 0.23
C LEU A 84 8.44 -2.83 0.19
N ILE A 85 9.25 -2.41 1.16
CA ILE A 85 9.84 -1.07 1.20
C ILE A 85 11.29 -1.23 1.57
N ALA A 86 12.11 -0.26 1.19
CA ALA A 86 13.52 -0.26 1.53
C ALA A 86 13.89 1.09 2.10
N VAL A 87 14.69 1.07 3.16
CA VAL A 87 15.25 2.30 3.72
C VAL A 87 16.47 2.67 2.90
N LYS A 88 16.51 3.92 2.45
CA LYS A 88 17.63 4.39 1.63
C LYS A 88 18.91 4.42 2.47
N ALA A 89 19.94 3.75 1.98
CA ALA A 89 21.25 3.78 2.60
C ALA A 89 21.98 5.06 2.23
N ASN A 90 22.76 5.60 3.17
CA ASN A 90 23.59 6.78 2.91
C ASN A 90 24.95 6.36 2.34
#